data_447cd7a49ce51519fbf93d027373ca2a
#
_entry.id   447cd7a49ce51519fbf93d027373ca2a
#
_cell.length_a   1.000
_cell.length_b   1.000
_cell.length_c   1.000
_cell.angle_alpha   90.00
_cell.angle_beta   90.00
_cell.angle_gamma   90.00
#
_symmetry.space_group_name_H-M   'P 1'
#
loop_
_entity.id
_entity.type
_entity.pdbx_description
1 polymer ?
#
loop_
_entity_poly.entity_id
_entity_poly.type
_entity_poly.pdbx_seq_one_letter_code
_entity_poly.pdbx_strand_id
1 'polypeptide(L)' 'MSNKNEIATAYTLLQCNSCKEQSKQKFSDGDYVFKEISKCSSCDGQIIITRIFGESLTQ' A
#
# COMPACT_ATOMS: atom_id res chain seq x y z
N MET A 1 -18.53 19.09 14.33
CA MET A 1 -18.25 18.56 14.15
C MET A 1 -17.68 17.96 13.94
N SER A 2 -17.49 17.90 13.82
CA SER A 2 -17.06 17.16 13.45
C SER A 2 -16.45 16.70 13.23
N ASN A 3 -16.08 16.49 13.18
CA ASN A 3 -15.46 15.96 12.84
C ASN A 3 -15.01 15.30 12.58
N LYS A 4 -15.09 14.91 12.44
CA LYS A 4 -14.71 14.21 12.20
C LYS A 4 -14.22 13.71 11.54
N ASN A 5 -14.20 13.64 11.15
CA ASN A 5 -13.72 13.29 10.53
C ASN A 5 -12.79 13.23 9.90
N GLU A 6 -12.43 13.33 9.95
CA GLU A 6 -11.50 13.23 9.23
C GLU A 6 -11.02 12.00 9.09
N ILE A 7 -11.54 11.24 8.36
CA ILE A 7 -11.19 9.98 8.13
C ILE A 7 -10.03 9.92 7.31
N ALA A 8 -9.03 9.26 7.71
CA ALA A 8 -7.91 8.98 6.89
C ALA A 8 -8.12 7.64 6.25
N THR A 9 -7.83 7.52 5.00
CA THR A 9 -7.82 6.23 4.35
C THR A 9 -6.39 5.73 4.35
N ALA A 10 -6.20 4.51 4.80
CA ALA A 10 -4.88 3.93 4.83
C ALA A 10 -4.59 3.21 3.52
N TYR A 11 -3.36 3.31 3.07
CA TYR A 11 -2.93 2.69 1.82
C TYR A 11 -1.64 1.94 2.03
N THR A 12 -1.41 0.96 1.20
CA THR A 12 -0.14 0.25 1.16
C THR A 12 0.55 0.56 -0.15
N LEU A 13 1.85 0.77 -0.07
CA LEU A 13 2.64 0.96 -1.26
C LEU A 13 3.32 -0.35 -1.60
N LEU A 14 3.05 -0.84 -2.79
CA LEU A 14 3.58 -2.10 -3.25
C LEU A 14 4.73 -1.85 -4.20
N GLN A 15 5.71 -2.70 -4.17
CA GLN A 15 6.84 -2.56 -5.07
C GLN A 15 7.38 -3.93 -5.43
N CYS A 16 7.69 -4.10 -6.70
CA CYS A 16 8.36 -5.30 -7.16
C CYS A 16 9.81 -5.22 -6.74
N ASN A 17 10.33 -6.29 -6.18
CA ASN A 17 11.70 -6.28 -5.70
C ASN A 17 12.72 -6.45 -6.83
N SER A 18 12.27 -6.64 -8.02
CA SER A 18 13.14 -6.86 -9.16
C SER A 18 13.11 -5.67 -10.12
N CYS A 19 11.97 -5.36 -10.68
CA CYS A 19 11.89 -4.26 -11.64
C CYS A 19 11.57 -2.92 -10.98
N LYS A 20 11.31 -2.92 -9.69
CA LYS A 20 11.07 -1.70 -8.92
C LYS A 20 9.79 -0.98 -9.28
N GLU A 21 8.88 -1.65 -9.95
CA GLU A 21 7.61 -1.07 -10.28
C GLU A 21 6.79 -0.90 -9.01
N GLN A 22 6.14 0.24 -8.86
CA GLN A 22 5.39 0.55 -7.65
C GLN A 22 3.92 0.72 -7.96
N SER A 23 3.08 0.38 -7.00
CA SER A 23 1.67 0.68 -7.10
C SER A 23 1.11 0.89 -5.70
N LYS A 24 -0.08 1.44 -5.63
CA LYS A 24 -0.72 1.78 -4.38
C LYS A 24 -2.04 1.03 -4.31
N GLN A 25 -2.36 0.49 -3.14
CA GLN A 25 -3.67 -0.12 -2.97
C GLN A 25 -4.17 0.15 -1.57
N LYS A 26 -5.46 -0.01 -1.38
CA LYS A 26 -6.07 0.26 -0.11
C LYS A 26 -5.60 -0.73 0.92
N PHE A 27 -5.35 -0.23 2.12
CA PHE A 27 -4.92 -1.09 3.21
C PHE A 27 -6.04 -2.04 3.61
N SER A 28 -5.69 -3.26 3.92
CA SER A 28 -6.61 -4.26 4.47
C SER A 28 -6.07 -4.79 5.77
N ASP A 29 -6.97 -5.28 6.60
CA ASP A 29 -6.54 -5.91 7.83
C ASP A 29 -5.59 -7.05 7.51
N GLY A 30 -4.51 -7.11 8.25
CA GLY A 30 -3.52 -8.14 8.02
C GLY A 30 -2.36 -7.73 7.15
N ASP A 31 -2.44 -6.54 6.53
CA ASP A 31 -1.31 -6.05 5.75
C ASP A 31 -0.21 -5.55 6.68
N TYR A 32 1.03 -5.80 6.29
CA TYR A 32 2.17 -5.33 7.07
C TYR A 32 3.34 -5.14 6.12
N VAL A 33 4.31 -4.36 6.58
CA VAL A 33 5.50 -4.08 5.76
C VAL A 33 6.25 -5.36 5.47
N PHE A 34 6.70 -5.51 4.25
CA PHE A 34 7.39 -6.67 3.70
C PHE A 34 6.49 -7.89 3.51
N LYS A 35 5.18 -7.70 3.62
CA LYS A 35 4.28 -8.78 3.29
C LYS A 35 4.34 -9.08 1.81
N GLU A 36 4.40 -10.35 1.44
CA GLU A 36 4.38 -10.75 0.04
C GLU A 36 2.97 -10.75 -0.47
N ILE A 37 2.73 -10.03 -1.55
CA ILE A 37 1.39 -9.90 -2.11
C ILE A 37 1.19 -10.88 -3.26
N SER A 38 2.05 -10.80 -4.26
CA SER A 38 1.91 -11.66 -5.42
C SER A 38 3.19 -11.57 -6.24
N LYS A 39 3.23 -12.30 -7.33
CA LYS A 39 4.35 -12.21 -8.23
C LYS A 39 4.11 -11.10 -9.23
N CYS A 40 5.19 -10.45 -9.61
CA CYS A 40 5.11 -9.43 -10.64
C CYS A 40 4.90 -10.10 -11.99
N SER A 41 3.95 -9.62 -12.75
CA SER A 41 3.70 -10.23 -14.04
C SER A 41 4.67 -9.74 -15.10
N SER A 42 5.43 -8.70 -14.80
CA SER A 42 6.34 -8.14 -15.78
C SER A 42 7.74 -8.73 -15.70
N CYS A 43 8.13 -9.26 -14.57
CA CYS A 43 9.54 -9.62 -14.42
C CYS A 43 9.80 -10.78 -13.49
N ASP A 44 8.89 -11.60 -13.16
CA ASP A 44 9.13 -12.72 -12.27
C ASP A 44 9.56 -12.32 -10.87
N GLY A 45 9.56 -11.05 -10.56
CA GLY A 45 9.90 -10.60 -9.22
C GLY A 45 8.75 -10.82 -8.27
N GLN A 46 8.97 -10.39 -7.02
CA GLN A 46 7.97 -10.54 -5.99
C GLN A 46 7.47 -9.16 -5.62
N ILE A 47 6.17 -8.99 -5.53
CA ILE A 47 5.58 -7.73 -5.11
C ILE A 47 5.36 -7.80 -3.62
N ILE A 48 5.92 -6.84 -2.91
CA ILE A 48 5.80 -6.78 -1.46
C ILE A 48 5.33 -5.38 -1.05
N ILE A 49 4.83 -5.29 0.16
CA ILE A 49 4.45 -4.01 0.72
C ILE A 49 5.71 -3.37 1.27
N THR A 50 6.06 -2.19 0.75
CA THR A 50 7.24 -1.49 1.22
C THR A 50 6.89 -0.38 2.19
N ARG A 51 5.62 0.02 2.23
CA ARG A 51 5.24 1.13 3.08
C ARG A 51 3.75 1.09 3.33
N ILE A 52 3.34 1.48 4.52
CA ILE A 52 1.93 1.66 4.84
C ILE A 52 1.77 3.07 5.34
N PHE A 53 0.83 3.80 4.79
CA PHE A 53 0.65 5.20 5.17
C PHE A 53 -0.83 5.57 5.08
N GLY A 54 -1.17 6.65 5.76
CA GLY A 54 -2.53 7.14 5.71
C GLY A 54 -2.61 8.47 4.98
N GLU A 55 -3.70 8.69 4.29
CA GLU A 55 -3.97 9.96 3.65
C GLU A 55 -5.23 10.53 4.23
N SER A 56 -5.16 11.79 4.63
CA SER A 56 -6.32 12.47 5.16
C SER A 56 -7.13 13.03 4.01
N LEU A 57 -8.44 12.97 4.14
CA LEU A 57 -9.30 13.54 3.12
C LEU A 57 -9.53 15.00 3.33
N THR A 58 -9.18 15.54 4.47
CA THR A 58 -9.37 16.95 4.64
C THR A 58 -8.23 17.69 4.07
N GLN A 59 -8.46 18.85 3.79
CA GLN A 59 -7.44 19.62 3.29
C GLN A 59 -7.33 20.82 3.97
#